data_dd82b652ec7658ac5b4c147ad2b1642b
#
_entry.id   dd82b652ec7658ac5b4c147ad2b1642b
#
_cell.length_a   1.000
_cell.length_b   1.000
_cell.length_c   1.000
_cell.angle_alpha   90.00
_cell.angle_beta   90.00
_cell.angle_gamma   90.00
#
_symmetry.space_group_name_H-M   'P 1'
#
loop_
_entity.id
_entity.type
_entity.pdbx_description
1 polymer ?
#
loop_
_entity_poly.entity_id
_entity_poly.type
_entity_poly.pdbx_seq_one_letter_code
_entity_poly.pdbx_strand_id
1 'polypeptide(L)'
;MAEEQKTGCSPSDCAGCSHAGECGSKPQSLIKPENKKSHINHVIAVVSGKGGVGKSMVTASLARLMREQGFSVGIMDADITGPSIPKMYGIHEKAKGDGENIFPCEAKDGTKIMSINLLLPEEDDPVIWRGPVISGVVTQFWTDVAWGELDYLFVDMPPGTGDVPLTVFQSLPVEGIVIVTSPQDLVRMIVKKAYNMAGQMDIPVLGIVENYSYLECPDCGRKISVFGEIGRAHV
;
A
#
# COMPACT_ATOMS: atom_id res chain seq x y z
N MET A 1 22.04 -47.21 5.80
CA MET A 1 21.24 -46.91 4.61
C MET A 1 20.58 -45.55 4.90
N ALA A 2 21.06 -44.53 4.24
CA ALA A 2 20.58 -43.14 4.45
C ALA A 2 19.34 -42.93 3.56
N GLU A 3 18.22 -42.51 4.17
CA GLU A 3 17.03 -42.10 3.45
C GLU A 3 17.29 -40.73 2.79
N GLU A 4 17.33 -40.70 1.48
CA GLU A 4 17.34 -39.49 0.68
C GLU A 4 16.00 -38.73 0.86
N GLN A 5 16.01 -37.59 1.57
CA GLN A 5 14.91 -36.65 1.58
C GLN A 5 14.78 -36.03 0.18
N LYS A 6 13.76 -36.43 -0.58
CA LYS A 6 13.36 -35.78 -1.82
C LYS A 6 12.76 -34.40 -1.49
N THR A 7 13.59 -33.36 -1.57
CA THR A 7 13.17 -31.96 -1.58
C THR A 7 12.81 -31.56 -3.02
N GLY A 8 11.55 -31.26 -3.31
CA GLY A 8 11.13 -30.61 -4.54
C GLY A 8 9.95 -31.26 -5.27
N CYS A 9 8.75 -31.16 -4.71
CA CYS A 9 7.52 -31.36 -5.47
C CYS A 9 6.96 -30.01 -5.94
N SER A 10 6.53 -29.92 -7.21
CA SER A 10 5.78 -28.74 -7.70
C SER A 10 4.29 -28.84 -7.33
N PRO A 11 3.55 -27.73 -7.23
CA PRO A 11 2.11 -27.76 -6.91
C PRO A 11 1.27 -28.63 -7.87
N SER A 12 1.72 -28.82 -9.10
CA SER A 12 1.09 -29.69 -10.10
C SER A 12 1.22 -31.17 -9.80
N ASP A 13 2.20 -31.58 -8.99
CA ASP A 13 2.46 -32.99 -8.67
C ASP A 13 1.58 -33.53 -7.53
N CYS A 14 0.85 -32.63 -6.85
CA CYS A 14 0.02 -32.98 -5.69
C CYS A 14 -1.33 -33.63 -6.08
N ALA A 15 -1.82 -33.43 -7.29
CA ALA A 15 -3.14 -33.94 -7.72
C ALA A 15 -3.24 -35.45 -7.86
N GLY A 16 -2.10 -36.18 -7.87
CA GLY A 16 -2.03 -37.65 -8.00
C GLY A 16 -1.09 -38.31 -6.98
N CYS A 17 -0.66 -37.61 -5.94
CA CYS A 17 0.32 -38.07 -4.97
C CYS A 17 -0.32 -38.99 -3.91
N SER A 18 0.19 -40.20 -3.76
CA SER A 18 -0.26 -41.17 -2.72
C SER A 18 0.03 -40.70 -1.27
N HIS A 19 0.80 -39.65 -1.07
CA HIS A 19 1.12 -39.04 0.22
C HIS A 19 0.49 -37.64 0.42
N ALA A 20 -0.54 -37.30 -0.33
CA ALA A 20 -1.21 -35.98 -0.26
C ALA A 20 -1.75 -35.58 1.12
N GLY A 21 -1.90 -36.52 2.04
CA GLY A 21 -2.31 -36.29 3.44
C GLY A 21 -1.16 -36.05 4.44
N GLU A 22 0.09 -36.37 4.06
CA GLU A 22 1.27 -36.30 4.93
C GLU A 22 2.28 -35.25 4.51
N CYS A 23 2.10 -34.61 3.33
CA CYS A 23 2.91 -33.49 2.91
C CYS A 23 2.66 -32.25 3.79
N GLY A 24 3.58 -31.99 4.70
CA GLY A 24 3.54 -30.83 5.62
C GLY A 24 3.78 -29.47 4.95
N SER A 25 3.67 -29.36 3.62
CA SER A 25 3.81 -28.11 2.86
C SER A 25 2.46 -27.64 2.30
N LYS A 26 1.48 -27.37 3.17
CA LYS A 26 0.48 -26.37 2.82
C LYS A 26 1.22 -25.06 2.59
N PRO A 27 0.99 -24.32 1.49
CA PRO A 27 1.56 -22.99 1.35
C PRO A 27 1.16 -22.19 2.58
N GLN A 28 2.13 -21.91 3.45
CA GLN A 28 1.89 -21.09 4.62
C GLN A 28 1.55 -19.69 4.10
N SER A 29 0.38 -19.20 4.46
CA SER A 29 0.04 -17.79 4.22
C SER A 29 1.15 -16.92 4.80
N LEU A 30 1.75 -16.07 3.99
CA LEU A 30 2.76 -15.12 4.43
C LEU A 30 2.13 -13.91 5.14
N ILE A 31 0.79 -13.80 5.13
CA ILE A 31 0.03 -12.75 5.79
C ILE A 31 0.34 -12.79 7.29
N LYS A 32 0.76 -11.67 7.81
CA LYS A 32 1.06 -11.49 9.23
C LYS A 32 -0.21 -11.18 10.00
N PRO A 33 -0.32 -11.62 11.27
CA PRO A 33 -1.42 -11.21 12.13
C PRO A 33 -1.35 -9.70 12.36
N GLU A 34 -2.49 -9.06 12.43
CA GLU A 34 -2.59 -7.67 12.89
C GLU A 34 -2.25 -7.54 14.38
N ASN A 35 -1.97 -6.32 14.83
CA ASN A 35 -1.74 -6.05 16.23
C ASN A 35 -2.97 -6.48 17.07
N LYS A 36 -2.73 -7.05 18.25
CA LYS A 36 -3.80 -7.54 19.15
C LYS A 36 -4.81 -6.47 19.60
N LYS A 37 -4.39 -5.19 19.55
CA LYS A 37 -5.23 -4.02 19.85
C LYS A 37 -5.82 -3.38 18.59
N SER A 38 -5.75 -4.06 17.46
CA SER A 38 -6.31 -3.60 16.19
C SER A 38 -7.40 -4.53 15.72
N HIS A 39 -8.40 -3.94 15.05
CA HIS A 39 -9.38 -4.65 14.25
C HIS A 39 -9.70 -3.80 13.04
N ILE A 40 -9.28 -4.27 11.86
CA ILE A 40 -9.34 -3.52 10.61
C ILE A 40 -10.20 -4.30 9.63
N ASN A 41 -11.34 -3.71 9.24
CA ASN A 41 -12.30 -4.39 8.37
C ASN A 41 -11.79 -4.48 6.92
N HIS A 42 -11.25 -3.38 6.38
CA HIS A 42 -10.83 -3.30 4.98
C HIS A 42 -9.45 -2.68 4.82
N VAL A 43 -8.57 -3.34 4.08
CA VAL A 43 -7.22 -2.84 3.76
C VAL A 43 -7.13 -2.56 2.25
N ILE A 44 -6.96 -1.30 1.88
CA ILE A 44 -6.90 -0.84 0.49
C ILE A 44 -5.53 -0.21 0.21
N ALA A 45 -4.80 -0.73 -0.77
CA ALA A 45 -3.52 -0.15 -1.15
C ALA A 45 -3.68 0.85 -2.30
N VAL A 46 -3.02 2.00 -2.19
CA VAL A 46 -2.94 3.00 -3.25
C VAL A 46 -1.57 2.93 -3.89
N VAL A 47 -1.53 2.59 -5.16
CA VAL A 47 -0.31 2.32 -5.90
C VAL A 47 -0.12 3.28 -7.06
N SER A 48 1.12 3.55 -7.43
CA SER A 48 1.43 4.30 -8.64
C SER A 48 2.65 3.72 -9.33
N GLY A 49 2.65 3.81 -10.63
CA GLY A 49 3.81 3.36 -11.42
C GLY A 49 5.01 4.31 -11.37
N LYS A 50 4.79 5.58 -11.02
CA LYS A 50 5.78 6.66 -11.06
C LYS A 50 5.58 7.60 -9.87
N GLY A 51 6.67 8.18 -9.38
CA GLY A 51 6.61 9.27 -8.41
C GLY A 51 6.00 10.55 -9.00
N GLY A 52 5.40 11.38 -8.15
CA GLY A 52 4.87 12.69 -8.53
C GLY A 52 3.54 12.69 -9.27
N VAL A 53 2.82 11.55 -9.36
CA VAL A 53 1.48 11.48 -9.97
C VAL A 53 0.34 11.89 -9.03
N GLY A 54 0.66 12.24 -7.78
CA GLY A 54 -0.35 12.62 -6.78
C GLY A 54 -0.94 11.44 -6.00
N LYS A 55 -0.24 10.31 -5.92
CA LYS A 55 -0.66 9.12 -5.19
C LYS A 55 -1.10 9.44 -3.75
N SER A 56 -0.22 10.05 -2.96
CA SER A 56 -0.50 10.39 -1.56
C SER A 56 -1.66 11.38 -1.39
N MET A 57 -1.83 12.32 -2.34
CA MET A 57 -2.99 13.20 -2.38
C MET A 57 -4.29 12.42 -2.61
N VAL A 58 -4.26 11.44 -3.51
CA VAL A 58 -5.43 10.56 -3.75
C VAL A 58 -5.70 9.71 -2.51
N THR A 59 -4.68 9.14 -1.88
CA THR A 59 -4.80 8.39 -0.62
C THR A 59 -5.47 9.25 0.47
N ALA A 60 -4.97 10.47 0.70
CA ALA A 60 -5.53 11.40 1.67
C ALA A 60 -6.97 11.81 1.32
N SER A 61 -7.27 12.01 0.04
CA SER A 61 -8.63 12.35 -0.43
C SER A 61 -9.62 11.21 -0.21
N LEU A 62 -9.23 9.96 -0.52
CA LEU A 62 -10.07 8.79 -0.26
C LEU A 62 -10.33 8.62 1.24
N ALA A 63 -9.31 8.72 2.07
CA ALA A 63 -9.45 8.65 3.52
C ALA A 63 -10.41 9.71 4.05
N ARG A 64 -10.26 10.96 3.61
CA ARG A 64 -11.15 12.06 3.97
C ARG A 64 -12.60 11.81 3.54
N LEU A 65 -12.84 11.39 2.30
CA LEU A 65 -14.17 11.06 1.80
C LEU A 65 -14.85 9.97 2.62
N MET A 66 -14.11 8.95 3.03
CA MET A 66 -14.64 7.88 3.91
C MET A 66 -14.93 8.41 5.30
N ARG A 67 -14.08 9.30 5.85
CA ARG A 67 -14.35 10.00 7.13
C ARG A 67 -15.62 10.84 7.05
N GLU A 68 -15.82 11.59 5.98
CA GLU A 68 -17.03 12.41 5.76
C GLU A 68 -18.31 11.56 5.68
N GLN A 69 -18.18 10.29 5.29
CA GLN A 69 -19.28 9.31 5.32
C GLN A 69 -19.48 8.64 6.69
N GLY A 70 -18.65 8.96 7.68
CA GLY A 70 -18.78 8.47 9.06
C GLY A 70 -17.97 7.22 9.39
N PHE A 71 -17.14 6.71 8.46
CA PHE A 71 -16.28 5.55 8.71
C PHE A 71 -15.07 5.91 9.58
N SER A 72 -14.56 4.95 10.34
CA SER A 72 -13.28 5.03 11.02
C SER A 72 -12.16 4.68 10.06
N VAL A 73 -11.17 5.58 9.91
CA VAL A 73 -10.17 5.47 8.85
C VAL A 73 -8.76 5.64 9.39
N GLY A 74 -7.84 4.79 8.90
CA GLY A 74 -6.41 4.92 9.08
C GLY A 74 -5.67 5.08 7.75
N ILE A 75 -4.48 5.70 7.80
CA ILE A 75 -3.52 5.75 6.69
C ILE A 75 -2.18 5.23 7.19
N MET A 76 -1.69 4.19 6.53
CA MET A 76 -0.32 3.69 6.66
C MET A 76 0.51 4.26 5.51
N ASP A 77 1.43 5.16 5.82
CA ASP A 77 2.37 5.72 4.85
C ASP A 77 3.57 4.77 4.71
N ALA A 78 3.54 3.94 3.68
CA ALA A 78 4.60 2.99 3.34
C ALA A 78 5.63 3.57 2.35
N ASP A 79 5.48 4.83 1.92
CA ASP A 79 6.47 5.56 1.11
C ASP A 79 7.55 6.16 2.00
N ILE A 80 8.39 5.30 2.58
CA ILE A 80 9.41 5.67 3.56
C ILE A 80 10.45 6.64 2.99
N THR A 81 10.66 6.62 1.68
CA THR A 81 11.65 7.48 0.99
C THR A 81 11.14 8.88 0.72
N GLY A 82 9.84 9.09 0.71
CA GLY A 82 9.21 10.38 0.45
C GLY A 82 7.91 10.55 1.22
N PRO A 83 7.92 10.34 2.55
CA PRO A 83 6.70 10.35 3.34
C PRO A 83 6.07 11.74 3.34
N SER A 84 4.81 11.81 2.92
CA SER A 84 4.11 13.08 2.71
C SER A 84 2.78 13.18 3.48
N ILE A 85 2.23 12.07 3.93
CA ILE A 85 0.92 12.01 4.59
C ILE A 85 0.85 12.84 5.86
N PRO A 86 1.81 12.76 6.83
CA PRO A 86 1.74 13.57 8.04
C PRO A 86 1.70 15.06 7.74
N LYS A 87 2.51 15.53 6.80
CA LYS A 87 2.57 16.95 6.38
C LYS A 87 1.24 17.41 5.77
N MET A 88 0.58 16.56 4.96
CA MET A 88 -0.73 16.87 4.37
C MET A 88 -1.81 17.05 5.42
N TYR A 89 -1.74 16.31 6.53
CA TYR A 89 -2.68 16.39 7.65
C TYR A 89 -2.25 17.38 8.74
N GLY A 90 -1.12 18.07 8.57
CA GLY A 90 -0.58 19.04 9.54
C GLY A 90 -0.19 18.38 10.87
N ILE A 91 0.28 17.13 10.83
CA ILE A 91 0.75 16.38 12.00
C ILE A 91 2.26 16.61 12.13
N HIS A 92 2.66 17.16 13.27
CA HIS A 92 4.06 17.40 13.65
C HIS A 92 4.44 16.65 14.92
N GLU A 93 3.46 16.04 15.59
CA GLU A 93 3.70 15.25 16.79
C GLU A 93 4.32 13.92 16.43
N LYS A 94 5.20 13.42 17.30
CA LYS A 94 5.80 12.10 17.15
C LYS A 94 4.85 11.02 17.65
N ALA A 95 4.90 9.86 17.03
CA ALA A 95 4.16 8.68 17.48
C ALA A 95 4.68 8.25 18.86
N LYS A 96 3.76 7.84 19.73
CA LYS A 96 4.06 7.38 21.09
C LYS A 96 3.96 5.86 21.15
N GLY A 97 4.69 5.26 22.08
CA GLY A 97 4.63 3.83 22.33
C GLY A 97 4.59 3.52 23.83
N ASP A 98 4.10 2.34 24.19
CA ASP A 98 4.07 1.83 25.57
C ASP A 98 5.16 0.77 25.82
N GLY A 99 6.06 0.55 24.86
CA GLY A 99 7.12 -0.46 24.88
C GLY A 99 6.72 -1.79 24.23
N GLU A 100 5.41 -2.05 24.07
CA GLU A 100 4.88 -3.22 23.35
C GLU A 100 4.19 -2.79 22.04
N ASN A 101 3.56 -1.61 22.05
CA ASN A 101 2.79 -1.11 20.91
C ASN A 101 3.20 0.32 20.57
N ILE A 102 3.04 0.66 19.31
CA ILE A 102 3.14 2.03 18.79
C ILE A 102 1.71 2.54 18.56
N PHE A 103 1.43 3.78 18.94
CA PHE A 103 0.13 4.39 18.70
C PHE A 103 0.20 5.34 17.51
N PRO A 104 -0.74 5.23 16.55
CA PRO A 104 -0.80 6.15 15.42
C PRO A 104 -1.12 7.57 15.91
N CYS A 105 -0.63 8.58 15.20
CA CYS A 105 -1.07 9.95 15.43
C CYS A 105 -2.47 10.15 14.86
N GLU A 106 -3.28 10.96 15.54
CA GLU A 106 -4.64 11.25 15.12
C GLU A 106 -4.71 12.67 14.55
N ALA A 107 -5.23 12.79 13.33
CA ALA A 107 -5.47 14.06 12.67
C ALA A 107 -6.73 14.76 13.25
N LYS A 108 -6.93 16.04 12.91
CA LYS A 108 -8.07 16.84 13.41
C LYS A 108 -9.45 16.27 13.00
N ASP A 109 -9.50 15.53 11.90
CA ASP A 109 -10.72 14.86 11.41
C ASP A 109 -10.91 13.45 12.01
N GLY A 110 -10.02 13.02 12.89
CA GLY A 110 -10.01 11.70 13.50
C GLY A 110 -9.39 10.60 12.63
N THR A 111 -8.74 10.94 11.51
CA THR A 111 -7.96 9.97 10.71
C THR A 111 -6.71 9.56 11.49
N LYS A 112 -6.49 8.26 11.66
CA LYS A 112 -5.28 7.73 12.31
C LYS A 112 -4.17 7.56 11.28
N ILE A 113 -2.96 8.06 11.60
CA ILE A 113 -1.85 8.10 10.65
C ILE A 113 -0.60 7.51 11.28
N MET A 114 0.05 6.62 10.54
CA MET A 114 1.39 6.12 10.84
C MET A 114 2.29 6.30 9.64
N SER A 115 3.45 6.89 9.88
CA SER A 115 4.51 7.13 8.91
C SER A 115 5.86 7.08 9.61
N ILE A 116 6.91 6.77 8.88
CA ILE A 116 8.27 6.73 9.43
C ILE A 116 8.70 8.07 10.03
N ASN A 117 8.30 9.20 9.42
CA ASN A 117 8.63 10.53 9.92
C ASN A 117 8.10 10.81 11.33
N LEU A 118 7.07 10.08 11.76
CA LEU A 118 6.53 10.21 13.11
C LEU A 118 7.38 9.47 14.16
N LEU A 119 8.34 8.64 13.71
CA LEU A 119 9.26 7.88 14.56
C LEU A 119 10.69 8.46 14.56
N LEU A 120 11.05 9.25 13.55
CA LEU A 120 12.37 9.84 13.44
C LEU A 120 12.54 11.01 14.43
N PRO A 121 13.74 11.25 14.97
CA PRO A 121 14.01 12.40 15.86
C PRO A 121 13.68 13.75 15.17
N GLU A 122 14.18 13.94 13.97
CA GLU A 122 13.91 15.11 13.14
C GLU A 122 13.15 14.73 11.87
N GLU A 123 12.31 15.61 11.35
CA GLU A 123 11.51 15.34 10.13
C GLU A 123 12.38 15.24 8.87
N ASP A 124 13.52 15.90 8.87
CA ASP A 124 14.47 15.98 7.75
C ASP A 124 15.59 14.94 7.85
N ASP A 125 15.57 14.07 8.86
CA ASP A 125 16.56 13.02 8.99
C ASP A 125 16.47 12.06 7.79
N PRO A 126 17.57 11.85 7.05
CA PRO A 126 17.55 10.97 5.89
C PRO A 126 17.41 9.51 6.33
N VAL A 127 16.41 8.83 5.81
CA VAL A 127 16.24 7.39 5.98
C VAL A 127 17.14 6.67 4.97
N ILE A 128 18.36 6.32 5.38
CA ILE A 128 19.34 5.60 4.55
C ILE A 128 19.22 4.10 4.83
N TRP A 129 18.06 3.53 4.54
CA TRP A 129 17.84 2.10 4.77
C TRP A 129 17.79 1.32 3.46
N ARG A 130 18.24 0.08 3.51
CA ARG A 130 18.13 -0.84 2.37
C ARG A 130 16.74 -1.46 2.30
N GLY A 131 16.31 -1.89 1.12
CA GLY A 131 14.98 -2.47 0.87
C GLY A 131 14.46 -3.44 1.94
N PRO A 132 15.24 -4.44 2.39
CA PRO A 132 14.77 -5.38 3.42
C PRO A 132 14.43 -4.72 4.77
N VAL A 133 15.15 -3.66 5.16
CA VAL A 133 14.86 -2.91 6.39
C VAL A 133 13.56 -2.13 6.23
N ILE A 134 13.38 -1.48 5.09
CA ILE A 134 12.15 -0.73 4.76
C ILE A 134 10.94 -1.67 4.78
N SER A 135 11.04 -2.83 4.15
CA SER A 135 10.00 -3.86 4.16
C SER A 135 9.68 -4.35 5.58
N GLY A 136 10.70 -4.48 6.42
CA GLY A 136 10.54 -4.82 7.83
C GLY A 136 9.73 -3.78 8.60
N VAL A 137 10.02 -2.49 8.39
CA VAL A 137 9.29 -1.38 9.04
C VAL A 137 7.83 -1.35 8.62
N VAL A 138 7.53 -1.53 7.34
CA VAL A 138 6.14 -1.58 6.87
C VAL A 138 5.39 -2.76 7.50
N THR A 139 6.05 -3.91 7.64
CA THR A 139 5.48 -5.05 8.37
C THR A 139 5.24 -4.70 9.84
N GLN A 140 6.17 -4.00 10.51
CA GLN A 140 5.99 -3.53 11.89
C GLN A 140 4.84 -2.53 12.03
N PHE A 141 4.58 -1.68 11.03
CA PHE A 141 3.40 -0.81 11.05
C PHE A 141 2.08 -1.58 11.05
N TRP A 142 2.09 -2.82 10.56
CA TRP A 142 0.95 -3.72 10.65
C TRP A 142 0.89 -4.46 11.99
N THR A 143 2.03 -5.02 12.44
CA THR A 143 2.07 -5.91 13.62
C THR A 143 2.16 -5.18 14.96
N ASP A 144 2.84 -4.02 15.00
CA ASP A 144 3.22 -3.35 16.25
C ASP A 144 2.41 -2.07 16.50
N VAL A 145 1.74 -1.52 15.47
CA VAL A 145 0.88 -0.35 15.63
C VAL A 145 -0.51 -0.76 16.11
N ALA A 146 -0.92 -0.19 17.23
CA ALA A 146 -2.25 -0.35 17.79
C ALA A 146 -3.26 0.60 17.10
N TRP A 147 -3.78 0.18 15.95
CA TRP A 147 -4.72 0.96 15.15
C TRP A 147 -6.10 1.12 15.82
N GLY A 148 -6.48 0.22 16.74
CA GLY A 148 -7.82 0.14 17.30
C GLY A 148 -8.85 -0.34 16.26
N GLU A 149 -10.10 0.05 16.43
CA GLU A 149 -11.17 -0.27 15.47
C GLU A 149 -11.09 0.65 14.27
N LEU A 150 -10.95 0.06 13.06
CA LEU A 150 -10.96 0.78 11.79
C LEU A 150 -11.87 0.09 10.77
N ASP A 151 -12.71 0.86 10.09
CA ASP A 151 -13.44 0.38 8.93
C ASP A 151 -12.52 0.25 7.72
N TYR A 152 -11.63 1.24 7.51
CA TYR A 152 -10.72 1.27 6.38
C TYR A 152 -9.29 1.65 6.81
N LEU A 153 -8.32 0.88 6.33
CA LEU A 153 -6.90 1.25 6.35
C LEU A 153 -6.42 1.45 4.91
N PHE A 154 -6.08 2.68 4.57
CA PHE A 154 -5.43 2.99 3.30
C PHE A 154 -3.91 2.86 3.44
N VAL A 155 -3.28 2.11 2.54
CA VAL A 155 -1.82 1.97 2.50
C VAL A 155 -1.27 2.80 1.35
N ASP A 156 -0.58 3.89 1.65
CA ASP A 156 0.10 4.73 0.67
C ASP A 156 1.44 4.10 0.28
N MET A 157 1.49 3.49 -0.90
CA MET A 157 2.61 2.66 -1.34
C MET A 157 3.74 3.52 -1.93
N PRO A 158 5.01 3.11 -1.86
CA PRO A 158 6.04 3.74 -2.67
C PRO A 158 5.76 3.57 -4.17
N PRO A 159 6.29 4.46 -5.03
CA PRO A 159 6.11 4.34 -6.46
C PRO A 159 6.82 3.11 -7.04
N GLY A 160 6.22 2.50 -8.06
CA GLY A 160 6.80 1.35 -8.75
C GLY A 160 6.36 -0.01 -8.21
N THR A 161 7.11 -1.05 -8.60
CA THR A 161 6.81 -2.46 -8.30
C THR A 161 7.99 -3.15 -7.59
N GLY A 162 8.63 -2.44 -6.66
CA GLY A 162 9.80 -2.93 -5.92
C GLY A 162 9.44 -3.84 -4.73
N ASP A 163 10.41 -3.98 -3.82
CA ASP A 163 10.32 -4.91 -2.67
C ASP A 163 9.21 -4.54 -1.68
N VAL A 164 8.98 -3.24 -1.45
CA VAL A 164 7.96 -2.78 -0.48
C VAL A 164 6.54 -3.11 -0.93
N PRO A 165 6.11 -2.78 -2.17
CA PRO A 165 4.82 -3.25 -2.68
C PRO A 165 4.64 -4.76 -2.58
N LEU A 166 5.65 -5.54 -2.94
CA LEU A 166 5.59 -6.99 -2.84
C LEU A 166 5.41 -7.45 -1.39
N THR A 167 6.17 -6.86 -0.45
CA THR A 167 6.05 -7.17 0.98
C THR A 167 4.67 -6.85 1.52
N VAL A 168 4.11 -5.68 1.18
CA VAL A 168 2.75 -5.29 1.60
C VAL A 168 1.74 -6.32 1.13
N PHE A 169 1.76 -6.68 -0.17
CA PHE A 169 0.81 -7.65 -0.72
C PHE A 169 0.98 -9.07 -0.17
N GLN A 170 2.17 -9.44 0.28
CA GLN A 170 2.42 -10.74 0.91
C GLN A 170 2.11 -10.78 2.40
N SER A 171 2.30 -9.65 3.10
CA SER A 171 2.26 -9.60 4.56
C SER A 171 0.94 -9.03 5.13
N LEU A 172 0.24 -8.19 4.38
CA LEU A 172 -1.03 -7.58 4.77
C LEU A 172 -2.20 -8.20 4.00
N PRO A 173 -3.39 -8.29 4.60
CA PRO A 173 -4.60 -8.78 3.93
C PRO A 173 -5.21 -7.70 3.02
N VAL A 174 -4.48 -7.30 1.98
CA VAL A 174 -4.94 -6.28 1.04
C VAL A 174 -6.09 -6.82 0.19
N GLU A 175 -7.27 -6.20 0.31
CA GLU A 175 -8.49 -6.60 -0.41
C GLU A 175 -8.62 -5.99 -1.80
N GLY A 176 -7.87 -4.93 -2.07
CA GLY A 176 -7.90 -4.31 -3.38
C GLY A 176 -6.92 -3.15 -3.52
N ILE A 177 -6.67 -2.76 -4.77
CA ILE A 177 -5.79 -1.64 -5.08
C ILE A 177 -6.51 -0.53 -5.85
N VAL A 178 -6.12 0.71 -5.58
CA VAL A 178 -6.42 1.88 -6.40
C VAL A 178 -5.14 2.30 -7.12
N ILE A 179 -5.17 2.36 -8.45
CA ILE A 179 -4.02 2.75 -9.25
C ILE A 179 -4.10 4.23 -9.57
N VAL A 180 -3.08 5.01 -9.18
CA VAL A 180 -2.97 6.43 -9.51
C VAL A 180 -1.97 6.62 -10.64
N THR A 181 -2.38 7.34 -11.66
CA THR A 181 -1.60 7.53 -12.89
C THR A 181 -1.72 8.96 -13.42
N SER A 182 -0.95 9.28 -14.43
CA SER A 182 -1.04 10.52 -15.22
C SER A 182 -1.00 10.18 -16.72
N PRO A 183 -1.53 11.03 -17.62
CA PRO A 183 -1.66 10.74 -19.05
C PRO A 183 -0.34 10.79 -19.84
N GLN A 184 0.76 10.29 -19.29
CA GLN A 184 2.06 10.21 -19.94
C GLN A 184 2.29 8.81 -20.51
N ASP A 185 2.75 8.68 -21.75
CA ASP A 185 2.91 7.39 -22.46
C ASP A 185 3.81 6.37 -21.73
N LEU A 186 4.87 6.84 -21.06
CA LEU A 186 5.76 5.99 -20.26
C LEU A 186 5.05 5.35 -19.06
N VAL A 187 3.97 5.96 -18.59
CA VAL A 187 3.22 5.49 -17.41
C VAL A 187 2.37 4.26 -17.76
N ARG A 188 1.92 4.11 -19.00
CA ARG A 188 1.13 2.94 -19.45
C ARG A 188 1.81 1.60 -19.13
N MET A 189 3.11 1.50 -19.43
CA MET A 189 3.86 0.26 -19.17
C MET A 189 3.95 -0.04 -17.67
N ILE A 190 4.10 0.99 -16.85
CA ILE A 190 4.27 0.83 -15.41
C ILE A 190 2.92 0.53 -14.72
N VAL A 191 1.84 1.18 -15.18
CA VAL A 191 0.47 0.82 -14.76
C VAL A 191 0.16 -0.64 -15.08
N LYS A 192 0.54 -1.11 -16.29
CA LYS A 192 0.38 -2.51 -16.68
C LYS A 192 1.19 -3.45 -15.77
N LYS A 193 2.40 -3.05 -15.35
CA LYS A 193 3.18 -3.84 -14.38
C LYS A 193 2.49 -3.91 -13.02
N ALA A 194 1.96 -2.80 -12.49
CA ALA A 194 1.22 -2.78 -11.24
C ALA A 194 -0.05 -3.63 -11.32
N TYR A 195 -0.78 -3.54 -12.42
CA TYR A 195 -1.95 -4.39 -12.71
C TYR A 195 -1.59 -5.88 -12.75
N ASN A 196 -0.54 -6.24 -13.48
CA ASN A 196 -0.09 -7.63 -13.59
C ASN A 196 0.40 -8.16 -12.24
N MET A 197 1.09 -7.34 -11.44
CA MET A 197 1.54 -7.71 -10.10
C MET A 197 0.33 -8.00 -9.19
N ALA A 198 -0.67 -7.14 -9.19
CA ALA A 198 -1.91 -7.36 -8.44
C ALA A 198 -2.62 -8.65 -8.88
N GLY A 199 -2.70 -8.89 -10.19
CA GLY A 199 -3.28 -10.13 -10.74
C GLY A 199 -2.50 -11.39 -10.35
N GLN A 200 -1.16 -11.35 -10.25
CA GLN A 200 -0.35 -12.47 -9.77
C GLN A 200 -0.55 -12.75 -8.27
N MET A 201 -1.01 -11.76 -7.51
CA MET A 201 -1.28 -11.86 -6.08
C MET A 201 -2.78 -12.05 -5.79
N ASP A 202 -3.61 -12.24 -6.82
CA ASP A 202 -5.07 -12.35 -6.72
C ASP A 202 -5.75 -11.15 -6.03
N ILE A 203 -5.15 -9.95 -6.15
CA ILE A 203 -5.67 -8.72 -5.56
C ILE A 203 -6.45 -7.94 -6.64
N PRO A 204 -7.74 -7.64 -6.44
CA PRO A 204 -8.54 -6.93 -7.43
C PRO A 204 -8.14 -5.46 -7.55
N VAL A 205 -8.23 -4.92 -8.77
CA VAL A 205 -8.11 -3.48 -9.03
C VAL A 205 -9.48 -2.85 -8.85
N LEU A 206 -9.65 -2.04 -7.81
CA LEU A 206 -10.91 -1.36 -7.47
C LEU A 206 -11.19 -0.17 -8.39
N GLY A 207 -10.13 0.47 -8.88
CA GLY A 207 -10.25 1.61 -9.78
C GLY A 207 -8.92 2.20 -10.20
N ILE A 208 -9.00 3.08 -11.19
CA ILE A 208 -7.85 3.85 -11.71
C ILE A 208 -8.20 5.34 -11.59
N VAL A 209 -7.31 6.11 -10.98
CA VAL A 209 -7.39 7.57 -10.91
C VAL A 209 -6.36 8.16 -11.87
N GLU A 210 -6.83 8.73 -12.96
CA GLU A 210 -6.00 9.51 -13.88
C GLU A 210 -5.94 10.96 -13.41
N ASN A 211 -4.82 11.35 -12.81
CA ASN A 211 -4.55 12.71 -12.38
C ASN A 211 -3.84 13.50 -13.48
N TYR A 212 -3.92 14.85 -13.45
CA TYR A 212 -3.33 15.75 -14.45
C TYR A 212 -3.86 15.55 -15.86
N SER A 213 -5.10 15.09 -16.02
CA SER A 213 -5.72 14.83 -17.33
C SER A 213 -5.88 16.09 -18.17
N TYR A 214 -6.13 17.22 -17.51
CA TYR A 214 -6.25 18.51 -18.18
C TYR A 214 -5.90 19.66 -17.24
N LEU A 215 -5.57 20.80 -17.85
CA LEU A 215 -5.51 22.10 -17.20
C LEU A 215 -6.74 22.91 -17.65
N GLU A 216 -7.44 23.50 -16.70
CA GLU A 216 -8.52 24.44 -17.02
C GLU A 216 -7.94 25.85 -17.11
N CYS A 217 -8.18 26.51 -18.25
CA CYS A 217 -7.74 27.89 -18.48
C CYS A 217 -8.48 28.82 -17.50
N PRO A 218 -7.79 29.60 -16.66
CA PRO A 218 -8.43 30.47 -15.69
C PRO A 218 -9.28 31.59 -16.34
N ASP A 219 -8.98 31.97 -17.58
CA ASP A 219 -9.65 33.08 -18.26
C ASP A 219 -10.94 32.65 -18.98
N CYS A 220 -10.97 31.45 -19.58
CA CYS A 220 -12.09 31.03 -20.42
C CYS A 220 -12.66 29.66 -20.08
N GLY A 221 -12.16 28.97 -19.05
CA GLY A 221 -12.64 27.64 -18.63
C GLY A 221 -12.33 26.51 -19.62
N ARG A 222 -11.60 26.76 -20.70
CA ARG A 222 -11.24 25.73 -21.69
C ARG A 222 -10.32 24.67 -21.08
N LYS A 223 -10.69 23.41 -21.19
CA LYS A 223 -9.85 22.26 -20.81
C LYS A 223 -8.75 22.04 -21.86
N ILE A 224 -7.51 22.02 -21.40
CA ILE A 224 -6.32 21.83 -22.22
C ILE A 224 -5.64 20.55 -21.77
N SER A 225 -5.60 19.53 -22.63
CA SER A 225 -4.89 18.27 -22.36
C SER A 225 -3.41 18.45 -22.64
N VAL A 226 -2.61 18.62 -21.59
CA VAL A 226 -1.17 18.89 -21.69
C VAL A 226 -0.37 17.68 -22.18
N PHE A 227 -0.80 16.48 -21.81
CA PHE A 227 -0.08 15.22 -22.05
C PHE A 227 -0.79 14.27 -23.04
N GLY A 228 -1.86 14.73 -23.71
CA GLY A 228 -2.68 13.89 -24.60
C GLY A 228 -3.78 13.14 -23.83
N GLU A 229 -4.57 12.34 -24.55
CA GLU A 229 -5.63 11.50 -23.99
C GLU A 229 -5.15 10.04 -23.91
N ILE A 230 -5.08 9.45 -22.72
CA ILE A 230 -4.84 8.01 -22.57
C ILE A 230 -6.08 7.19 -22.98
N GLY A 231 -7.26 7.79 -22.98
CA GLY A 231 -8.57 7.13 -23.05
C GLY A 231 -8.97 6.51 -24.38
N ARG A 232 -8.16 6.55 -25.44
CA ARG A 232 -8.46 5.89 -26.72
C ARG A 232 -7.44 4.82 -27.10
N ALA A 233 -7.17 3.88 -26.20
CA ALA A 233 -6.67 2.60 -26.64
C ALA A 233 -7.87 1.80 -27.13
N HIS A 234 -7.99 1.64 -28.44
CA HIS A 234 -8.88 0.65 -29.02
C HIS A 234 -8.54 -0.72 -28.40
N VAL A 235 -9.54 -1.33 -27.76
CA VAL A 235 -9.54 -2.74 -27.39
C VAL A 235 -9.66 -3.56 -28.66
#